data_c208cafcb7f83d6d5913cf5fb4b63175
#
_entry.id   c208cafcb7f83d6d5913cf5fb4b63175
#
_cell.length_a   1.000
_cell.length_b   1.000
_cell.length_c   1.000
_cell.angle_alpha   90.00
_cell.angle_beta   90.00
_cell.angle_gamma   90.00
#
_symmetry.space_group_name_H-M   'P 1'
#
loop_
_entity.id
_entity.type
_entity.pdbx_description
1 polymer ?
#
loop_
_entity_poly.entity_id
_entity_poly.type
_entity_poly.pdbx_seq_one_letter_code
_entity_poly.pdbx_strand_id
1 'polypeptide(L)'
;MSKLPSNSIRPFVNNGRLLKIAGMLLAALIISSCEEYPEPYEAGFYPRATPAGWWNDEAASGSAKIVVHIGEQQAYFYKGRQLVGETTVSTGKPGFSTPPGHYTVVSKDAGHVSTVFGDYVDDYGNVISSNIDSRKDPRPKGTHFDGARMPYAMFFRGGYAMHQGYVPPFAASHGCIRLPGQMAVRFFENAPVGTPVTVTE
;
A
#
# COMPACT_ATOMS: atom_id res chain seq x y z
N MET A 1 -55.96 -59.85 -49.04
CA MET A 1 -56.96 -60.69 -48.34
C MET A 1 -56.74 -60.55 -46.84
N SER A 2 -57.69 -59.99 -46.27
CA SER A 2 -58.49 -60.22 -45.01
C SER A 2 -57.71 -59.71 -43.79
N LYS A 3 -58.19 -58.89 -43.06
CA LYS A 3 -59.36 -58.40 -42.38
C LYS A 3 -58.97 -57.91 -41.04
N LEU A 4 -59.33 -56.69 -40.75
CA LEU A 4 -59.52 -56.11 -39.42
C LEU A 4 -60.59 -56.93 -38.65
N PRO A 5 -60.64 -56.85 -37.34
CA PRO A 5 -61.63 -56.01 -36.68
C PRO A 5 -61.02 -55.27 -35.43
N SER A 6 -61.35 -54.12 -35.16
CA SER A 6 -62.37 -53.34 -34.42
C SER A 6 -62.80 -53.92 -33.07
N ASN A 7 -62.66 -53.13 -32.07
CA ASN A 7 -63.55 -52.82 -30.93
C ASN A 7 -62.71 -52.66 -29.68
N SER A 8 -63.04 -51.85 -28.70
CA SER A 8 -64.17 -50.94 -28.43
C SER A 8 -63.78 -50.17 -27.17
N ILE A 9 -64.27 -48.99 -27.11
CA ILE A 9 -64.23 -48.02 -26.02
C ILE A 9 -64.78 -48.58 -24.70
N ARG A 10 -64.22 -48.28 -23.59
CA ARG A 10 -64.95 -47.85 -22.40
C ARG A 10 -64.06 -47.01 -21.45
N PRO A 11 -64.61 -45.95 -20.88
CA PRO A 11 -63.90 -45.11 -19.93
C PRO A 11 -64.00 -45.69 -18.51
N PHE A 12 -62.96 -45.51 -17.74
CA PHE A 12 -63.07 -45.72 -16.33
C PHE A 12 -62.69 -44.43 -15.62
N VAL A 13 -63.73 -43.82 -15.10
CA VAL A 13 -63.64 -42.75 -14.09
C VAL A 13 -63.38 -43.43 -12.75
N ASN A 14 -62.38 -43.05 -12.04
CA ASN A 14 -62.54 -42.98 -10.59
C ASN A 14 -61.41 -42.16 -9.90
N ASN A 15 -61.87 -41.12 -9.29
CA ASN A 15 -61.61 -40.63 -7.94
C ASN A 15 -60.19 -40.64 -7.37
N GLY A 16 -59.70 -39.43 -7.27
CA GLY A 16 -59.42 -38.83 -6.01
C GLY A 16 -58.32 -39.44 -5.14
N ARG A 17 -57.17 -38.83 -5.23
CA ARG A 17 -56.44 -38.44 -4.03
C ARG A 17 -55.43 -37.34 -4.38
N LEU A 18 -55.69 -36.17 -3.87
CA LEU A 18 -54.75 -35.09 -3.79
C LEU A 18 -53.53 -35.59 -3.01
N LEU A 19 -52.43 -35.77 -3.68
CA LEU A 19 -51.13 -35.83 -3.03
C LEU A 19 -50.41 -34.52 -3.27
N LYS A 20 -50.46 -33.68 -2.27
CA LYS A 20 -49.69 -32.43 -2.22
C LYS A 20 -48.20 -32.84 -2.14
N ILE A 21 -47.52 -32.86 -3.26
CA ILE A 21 -46.09 -32.91 -3.27
C ILE A 21 -45.62 -31.47 -3.10
N ALA A 22 -45.26 -31.11 -1.88
CA ALA A 22 -44.52 -29.90 -1.58
C ALA A 22 -43.14 -30.03 -2.24
N GLY A 23 -43.01 -29.42 -3.41
CA GLY A 23 -41.74 -29.23 -4.06
C GLY A 23 -40.87 -28.28 -3.23
N MET A 24 -39.96 -28.85 -2.48
CA MET A 24 -38.93 -28.16 -1.77
C MET A 24 -37.93 -27.68 -2.80
N LEU A 25 -38.10 -26.42 -3.28
CA LEU A 25 -37.11 -25.70 -4.08
C LEU A 25 -35.92 -25.43 -3.16
N LEU A 26 -34.91 -26.30 -3.24
CA LEU A 26 -33.59 -26.06 -2.66
C LEU A 26 -32.92 -24.99 -3.54
N ALA A 27 -33.12 -23.73 -3.22
CA ALA A 27 -32.34 -22.65 -3.77
C ALA A 27 -30.90 -22.80 -3.23
N ALA A 28 -30.02 -23.38 -4.03
CA ALA A 28 -28.60 -23.35 -3.78
C ALA A 28 -28.15 -21.87 -3.91
N LEU A 29 -28.04 -21.19 -2.76
CA LEU A 29 -27.30 -19.95 -2.67
C LEU A 29 -25.82 -20.30 -2.97
N ILE A 30 -25.42 -20.10 -4.21
CA ILE A 30 -24.00 -19.98 -4.55
C ILE A 30 -23.57 -18.64 -3.97
N ILE A 31 -23.05 -18.67 -2.76
CA ILE A 31 -22.30 -17.54 -2.20
C ILE A 31 -21.01 -17.54 -3.01
N SER A 32 -21.01 -16.78 -4.11
CA SER A 32 -19.77 -16.37 -4.77
C SER A 32 -19.06 -15.47 -3.77
N SER A 33 -18.15 -16.03 -3.01
CA SER A 33 -17.17 -15.30 -2.26
C SER A 33 -16.24 -14.67 -3.30
N CYS A 34 -16.63 -13.50 -3.79
CA CYS A 34 -15.64 -12.61 -4.37
C CYS A 34 -14.73 -12.22 -3.20
N GLU A 35 -13.58 -12.82 -3.10
CA GLU A 35 -12.46 -12.22 -2.40
C GLU A 35 -12.16 -10.94 -3.15
N GLU A 36 -12.68 -9.84 -2.61
CA GLU A 36 -12.40 -8.49 -3.05
C GLU A 36 -10.93 -8.23 -2.65
N TYR A 37 -10.03 -8.46 -3.62
CA TYR A 37 -8.66 -7.98 -3.49
C TYR A 37 -8.74 -6.46 -3.34
N PRO A 38 -8.09 -5.86 -2.34
CA PRO A 38 -8.07 -4.41 -2.23
C PRO A 38 -7.46 -3.83 -3.50
N GLU A 39 -8.28 -3.11 -4.25
CA GLU A 39 -7.89 -2.39 -5.45
C GLU A 39 -6.62 -1.57 -5.18
N PRO A 40 -5.64 -1.58 -6.11
CA PRO A 40 -4.46 -0.76 -5.95
C PRO A 40 -4.83 0.72 -6.05
N TYR A 41 -4.82 1.37 -4.89
CA TYR A 41 -4.71 2.81 -4.76
C TYR A 41 -5.84 3.68 -5.35
N GLU A 42 -7.08 3.52 -4.89
CA GLU A 42 -8.05 4.61 -4.96
C GLU A 42 -7.68 5.66 -3.90
N ALA A 43 -7.30 6.84 -4.35
CA ALA A 43 -7.07 8.00 -3.50
C ALA A 43 -8.41 8.44 -2.87
N GLY A 44 -8.82 7.82 -1.76
CA GLY A 44 -10.06 8.24 -1.11
C GLY A 44 -10.54 7.48 0.11
N PHE A 45 -10.06 6.31 0.40
CA PHE A 45 -10.56 5.54 1.53
C PHE A 45 -9.45 5.14 2.50
N TYR A 46 -8.77 6.14 3.07
CA TYR A 46 -8.12 5.92 4.36
C TYR A 46 -9.12 6.30 5.45
N PRO A 47 -9.36 5.45 6.48
CA PRO A 47 -10.01 5.94 7.69
C PRO A 47 -9.25 7.19 8.09
N ARG A 48 -9.99 8.27 8.42
CA ARG A 48 -9.42 9.56 8.84
C ARG A 48 -8.34 9.25 9.87
N ALA A 49 -7.10 9.19 9.40
CA ALA A 49 -5.96 8.83 10.21
C ALA A 49 -5.95 9.76 11.42
N THR A 50 -5.75 9.23 12.61
CA THR A 50 -5.14 9.98 13.72
C THR A 50 -4.14 10.94 13.10
N PRO A 51 -4.11 12.24 13.50
CA PRO A 51 -3.22 13.20 12.85
C PRO A 51 -1.85 12.56 12.71
N ALA A 52 -1.37 12.39 11.48
CA ALA A 52 -0.14 11.67 11.20
C ALA A 52 1.08 12.34 11.84
N GLY A 53 0.86 13.41 12.56
CA GLY A 53 1.83 14.22 13.25
C GLY A 53 1.33 15.65 13.46
N TRP A 54 2.18 16.46 14.06
CA TRP A 54 1.96 17.91 14.23
C TRP A 54 3.20 18.69 13.82
N TRP A 55 3.01 19.97 13.50
CA TRP A 55 4.06 20.91 13.14
C TRP A 55 3.74 22.29 13.67
N ASN A 56 4.67 22.89 14.41
CA ASN A 56 4.60 24.26 14.87
C ASN A 56 6.02 24.83 14.99
N ASP A 57 6.40 25.70 14.06
CA ASP A 57 7.71 26.32 14.01
C ASP A 57 7.65 27.87 14.04
N GLU A 58 6.50 28.47 14.36
CA GLU A 58 6.26 29.91 14.30
C GLU A 58 7.27 30.75 15.11
N ALA A 59 7.70 30.26 16.27
CA ALA A 59 8.65 30.95 17.13
C ALA A 59 10.01 30.25 17.21
N ALA A 60 10.22 29.19 16.42
CA ALA A 60 11.40 28.37 16.52
C ALA A 60 12.56 28.88 15.69
N SER A 61 13.75 28.92 16.27
CA SER A 61 14.97 29.33 15.61
C SER A 61 16.11 28.35 15.86
N GLY A 62 17.17 28.45 15.04
CA GLY A 62 18.35 27.60 15.14
C GLY A 62 18.41 26.51 14.09
N SER A 63 19.48 25.73 14.12
CA SER A 63 19.76 24.70 13.11
C SER A 63 18.77 23.56 13.18
N ALA A 64 18.37 23.06 12.01
CA ALA A 64 17.54 21.87 11.88
C ALA A 64 18.26 20.61 12.37
N LYS A 65 17.52 19.71 12.97
CA LYS A 65 17.96 18.36 13.34
C LYS A 65 16.78 17.40 13.26
N ILE A 66 17.01 16.20 12.76
CA ILE A 66 16.00 15.13 12.68
C ILE A 66 16.43 13.96 13.57
N VAL A 67 15.51 13.40 14.34
CA VAL A 67 15.68 12.17 15.11
C VAL A 67 14.60 11.17 14.72
N VAL A 68 14.99 9.94 14.45
CA VAL A 68 14.08 8.84 14.10
C VAL A 68 14.24 7.71 15.08
N HIS A 69 13.14 7.27 15.69
CA HIS A 69 13.07 6.10 16.55
C HIS A 69 12.41 4.94 15.80
N ILE A 70 13.21 3.92 15.45
CA ILE A 70 12.75 2.76 14.68
C ILE A 70 11.71 1.96 15.48
N GLY A 71 11.99 1.72 16.77
CA GLY A 71 11.08 0.94 17.63
C GLY A 71 9.71 1.59 17.81
N GLU A 72 9.65 2.91 17.82
CA GLU A 72 8.43 3.69 17.99
C GLU A 72 7.74 4.01 16.66
N GLN A 73 8.43 3.82 15.53
CA GLN A 73 8.01 4.28 14.20
C GLN A 73 7.63 5.77 14.20
N GLN A 74 8.52 6.61 14.81
CA GLN A 74 8.34 8.04 14.99
C GLN A 74 9.56 8.81 14.48
N ALA A 75 9.30 10.01 13.96
CA ALA A 75 10.33 10.98 13.61
C ALA A 75 10.02 12.34 14.23
N TYR A 76 11.07 12.99 14.71
CA TYR A 76 11.04 14.26 15.43
C TYR A 76 11.90 15.28 14.70
N PHE A 77 11.35 16.47 14.50
CA PHE A 77 12.08 17.59 13.89
C PHE A 77 12.33 18.69 14.90
N TYR A 78 13.57 19.14 14.98
CA TYR A 78 13.99 20.21 15.88
C TYR A 78 14.55 21.41 15.13
N LYS A 79 14.32 22.63 15.65
CA LYS A 79 15.07 23.84 15.34
C LYS A 79 15.83 24.27 16.61
N GLY A 80 17.16 24.22 16.57
CA GLY A 80 17.99 24.36 17.76
C GLY A 80 17.66 23.30 18.82
N ARG A 81 17.15 23.73 19.98
CA ARG A 81 16.73 22.84 21.07
C ARG A 81 15.23 22.58 21.14
N GLN A 82 14.45 23.27 20.30
CA GLN A 82 13.01 23.20 20.33
C GLN A 82 12.50 22.11 19.38
N LEU A 83 11.63 21.24 19.88
CA LEU A 83 10.85 20.32 19.06
C LEU A 83 9.76 21.11 18.32
N VAL A 84 9.76 21.03 16.99
CA VAL A 84 8.83 21.78 16.12
C VAL A 84 7.91 20.88 15.29
N GLY A 85 8.20 19.60 15.24
CA GLY A 85 7.37 18.64 14.55
C GLY A 85 7.62 17.21 15.00
N GLU A 86 6.55 16.44 14.97
CA GLU A 86 6.55 15.01 15.27
C GLU A 86 5.62 14.29 14.29
N THR A 87 6.02 13.11 13.83
CA THR A 87 5.21 12.35 12.86
C THR A 87 5.46 10.85 12.96
N THR A 88 4.42 10.07 12.70
CA THR A 88 4.59 8.65 12.43
C THR A 88 5.43 8.44 11.17
N VAL A 89 6.19 7.36 11.13
CA VAL A 89 6.98 6.95 9.95
C VAL A 89 6.80 5.46 9.70
N SER A 90 7.26 4.98 8.54
CA SER A 90 7.45 3.56 8.30
C SER A 90 8.86 3.31 7.81
N THR A 91 9.66 2.66 8.66
CA THR A 91 11.07 2.33 8.40
C THR A 91 11.23 1.01 7.65
N GLY A 92 12.46 0.55 7.45
CA GLY A 92 12.78 -0.69 6.74
C GLY A 92 12.24 -1.94 7.45
N LYS A 93 11.54 -2.79 6.69
CA LYS A 93 11.04 -4.10 7.16
C LYS A 93 12.19 -5.08 7.45
N PRO A 94 11.95 -6.21 8.17
CA PRO A 94 12.94 -7.26 8.36
C PRO A 94 13.61 -7.69 7.04
N GLY A 95 14.94 -7.78 7.06
CA GLY A 95 15.75 -8.03 5.86
C GLY A 95 16.11 -6.79 5.03
N PHE A 96 15.48 -5.64 5.33
CA PHE A 96 15.73 -4.34 4.69
C PHE A 96 15.79 -3.23 5.73
N SER A 97 16.37 -3.49 6.90
CA SER A 97 16.36 -2.56 8.03
C SER A 97 16.94 -1.20 7.67
N THR A 98 16.31 -0.14 8.19
CA THR A 98 16.92 1.19 8.23
C THR A 98 18.07 1.14 9.26
N PRO A 99 19.31 1.42 8.86
CA PRO A 99 20.43 1.28 9.80
C PRO A 99 20.43 2.39 10.86
N PRO A 100 20.52 2.06 12.15
CA PRO A 100 20.76 3.05 13.19
C PRO A 100 22.11 3.75 13.00
N GLY A 101 22.21 4.99 13.48
CA GLY A 101 23.45 5.77 13.37
C GLY A 101 23.23 7.27 13.31
N HIS A 102 24.34 7.98 13.11
CA HIS A 102 24.37 9.43 12.93
C HIS A 102 24.76 9.76 11.49
N TYR A 103 23.93 10.53 10.83
CA TYR A 103 24.02 10.88 9.43
C TYR A 103 23.79 12.38 9.24
N THR A 104 23.88 12.81 7.98
CA THR A 104 23.42 14.14 7.55
C THR A 104 22.64 14.01 6.27
N VAL A 105 21.73 14.94 6.00
CA VAL A 105 21.10 15.07 4.68
C VAL A 105 22.20 15.43 3.68
N VAL A 106 22.48 14.55 2.73
CA VAL A 106 23.56 14.74 1.73
C VAL A 106 23.05 15.26 0.39
N SER A 107 21.79 14.97 0.06
CA SER A 107 21.12 15.49 -1.15
C SER A 107 19.61 15.46 -0.99
N LYS A 108 18.92 16.23 -1.84
CA LYS A 108 17.45 16.35 -1.83
C LYS A 108 16.94 16.31 -3.27
N ASP A 109 15.81 15.65 -3.48
CA ASP A 109 15.12 15.58 -4.77
C ASP A 109 13.61 15.54 -4.54
N ALA A 110 12.91 16.58 -4.97
CA ALA A 110 11.46 16.72 -4.75
C ALA A 110 10.63 15.74 -5.58
N GLY A 111 11.16 15.30 -6.72
CA GLY A 111 10.45 14.43 -7.67
C GLY A 111 11.07 13.05 -7.85
N HIS A 112 11.86 12.58 -6.89
CA HIS A 112 12.64 11.35 -7.03
C HIS A 112 11.80 10.12 -7.39
N VAL A 113 12.33 9.33 -8.32
CA VAL A 113 11.81 8.01 -8.70
C VAL A 113 12.93 6.99 -8.51
N SER A 114 12.63 5.89 -7.83
CA SER A 114 13.61 4.84 -7.57
C SER A 114 14.07 4.18 -8.88
N THR A 115 15.36 3.96 -9.01
CA THR A 115 15.95 3.18 -10.12
C THR A 115 16.13 1.71 -9.76
N VAL A 116 15.81 1.33 -8.52
CA VAL A 116 16.07 -0.01 -7.98
C VAL A 116 14.80 -0.74 -7.61
N PHE A 117 13.92 -0.09 -6.86
CA PHE A 117 12.67 -0.68 -6.38
C PHE A 117 11.48 -0.11 -7.14
N GLY A 118 10.53 -0.96 -7.52
CA GLY A 118 9.37 -0.57 -8.32
C GLY A 118 8.60 -1.79 -8.78
N ASP A 119 7.99 -1.66 -9.94
CA ASP A 119 7.18 -2.70 -10.55
C ASP A 119 7.64 -2.96 -12.00
N TYR A 120 7.34 -4.13 -12.55
CA TYR A 120 7.39 -4.36 -13.99
C TYR A 120 5.98 -4.20 -14.56
N VAL A 121 5.84 -3.28 -15.51
CA VAL A 121 4.56 -2.97 -16.15
C VAL A 121 4.61 -3.25 -17.65
N ASP A 122 3.48 -3.58 -18.27
CA ASP A 122 3.36 -3.71 -19.71
C ASP A 122 3.23 -2.34 -20.41
N ASP A 123 3.13 -2.33 -21.75
CA ASP A 123 3.02 -1.10 -22.55
C ASP A 123 1.70 -0.34 -22.30
N TYR A 124 0.73 -0.95 -21.63
CA TYR A 124 -0.55 -0.34 -21.26
C TYR A 124 -0.56 0.18 -19.81
N GLY A 125 0.56 -0.03 -19.05
CA GLY A 125 0.69 0.38 -17.66
C GLY A 125 0.11 -0.63 -16.65
N ASN A 126 -0.27 -1.84 -17.09
CA ASN A 126 -0.71 -2.88 -16.16
C ASN A 126 0.49 -3.46 -15.42
N VAL A 127 0.37 -3.61 -14.11
CA VAL A 127 1.41 -4.22 -13.26
C VAL A 127 1.44 -5.74 -13.52
N ILE A 128 2.57 -6.22 -14.02
CA ILE A 128 2.82 -7.65 -14.28
C ILE A 128 3.57 -8.29 -13.12
N SER A 129 4.47 -7.55 -12.48
CA SER A 129 5.19 -8.00 -11.30
C SER A 129 5.45 -6.79 -10.41
N SER A 130 5.02 -6.86 -9.15
CA SER A 130 5.11 -5.75 -8.20
C SER A 130 6.20 -5.97 -7.15
N ASN A 131 6.63 -4.82 -6.54
CA ASN A 131 7.54 -4.83 -5.39
C ASN A 131 8.89 -5.52 -5.71
N ILE A 132 9.42 -5.28 -6.90
CA ILE A 132 10.64 -5.92 -7.40
C ILE A 132 11.90 -5.13 -7.03
N ASP A 133 13.03 -5.83 -6.96
CA ASP A 133 14.39 -5.27 -6.98
C ASP A 133 14.97 -5.50 -8.38
N SER A 134 15.06 -4.46 -9.20
CA SER A 134 15.51 -4.54 -10.60
C SER A 134 16.92 -5.12 -10.79
N ARG A 135 17.71 -5.20 -9.72
CA ARG A 135 19.06 -5.80 -9.73
C ARG A 135 19.05 -7.33 -9.57
N LYS A 136 17.93 -7.90 -9.07
CA LYS A 136 17.81 -9.31 -8.70
C LYS A 136 16.69 -10.02 -9.44
N ASP A 137 15.55 -9.32 -9.60
CA ASP A 137 14.36 -9.92 -10.15
C ASP A 137 14.38 -9.84 -11.68
N PRO A 138 14.25 -10.98 -12.38
CA PRO A 138 14.31 -11.01 -13.83
C PRO A 138 13.12 -10.28 -14.43
N ARG A 139 13.38 -9.47 -15.46
CA ARG A 139 12.32 -8.72 -16.14
C ARG A 139 11.50 -9.64 -17.04
N PRO A 140 10.17 -9.74 -16.86
CA PRO A 140 9.29 -10.48 -17.73
C PRO A 140 9.33 -9.91 -19.17
N LYS A 141 9.17 -10.80 -20.17
CA LYS A 141 9.13 -10.37 -21.58
C LYS A 141 7.93 -9.45 -21.84
N GLY A 142 8.16 -8.37 -22.58
CA GLY A 142 7.10 -7.40 -22.92
C GLY A 142 6.77 -6.43 -21.76
N THR A 143 7.68 -6.27 -20.79
CA THR A 143 7.52 -5.29 -19.72
C THR A 143 8.67 -4.30 -19.66
N HIS A 144 8.44 -3.17 -18.99
CA HIS A 144 9.46 -2.21 -18.61
C HIS A 144 9.40 -1.93 -17.11
N PHE A 145 10.48 -1.38 -16.56
CA PHE A 145 10.57 -1.03 -15.15
C PHE A 145 9.87 0.31 -14.89
N ASP A 146 8.93 0.34 -13.96
CA ASP A 146 8.33 1.53 -13.39
C ASP A 146 8.80 1.69 -11.94
N GLY A 147 9.65 2.69 -11.72
CA GLY A 147 10.27 2.93 -10.42
C GLY A 147 9.31 3.50 -9.40
N ALA A 148 9.43 3.06 -8.15
CA ALA A 148 8.63 3.58 -7.05
C ALA A 148 8.85 5.09 -6.89
N ARG A 149 7.76 5.87 -6.83
CA ARG A 149 7.80 7.31 -6.59
C ARG A 149 8.18 7.60 -5.14
N MET A 150 9.14 8.50 -4.96
CA MET A 150 9.69 8.91 -3.68
C MET A 150 9.70 10.44 -3.56
N PRO A 151 8.54 11.13 -3.62
CA PRO A 151 8.50 12.59 -3.57
C PRO A 151 9.12 13.12 -2.29
N TYR A 152 9.74 14.32 -2.39
CA TYR A 152 10.41 14.98 -1.28
C TYR A 152 11.52 14.14 -0.63
N ALA A 153 12.29 13.43 -1.44
CA ALA A 153 13.38 12.60 -0.96
C ALA A 153 14.53 13.41 -0.38
N MET A 154 14.94 13.08 0.83
CA MET A 154 16.11 13.58 1.54
C MET A 154 17.05 12.41 1.79
N PHE A 155 18.10 12.30 1.02
CA PHE A 155 19.09 11.22 1.15
C PHE A 155 20.04 11.51 2.30
N PHE A 156 20.29 10.51 3.14
CA PHE A 156 21.17 10.65 4.31
C PHE A 156 22.27 9.58 4.39
N ARG A 157 22.14 8.48 3.61
CA ARG A 157 23.16 7.42 3.54
C ARG A 157 22.99 6.60 2.26
N GLY A 158 23.91 6.72 1.29
CA GLY A 158 23.83 5.96 0.03
C GLY A 158 22.42 6.05 -0.58
N GLY A 159 21.75 4.93 -0.79
CA GLY A 159 20.37 4.89 -1.31
C GLY A 159 19.27 5.08 -0.26
N TYR A 160 19.60 5.32 1.01
CA TYR A 160 18.61 5.54 2.07
C TYR A 160 18.16 6.99 2.11
N ALA A 161 16.85 7.19 2.07
CA ALA A 161 16.22 8.52 2.11
C ALA A 161 15.02 8.54 3.05
N MET A 162 14.68 9.71 3.57
CA MET A 162 13.33 10.03 4.02
C MET A 162 12.54 10.60 2.86
N HIS A 163 11.32 10.14 2.63
CA HIS A 163 10.48 10.60 1.52
C HIS A 163 8.99 10.40 1.81
N GLN A 164 8.13 11.05 1.05
CA GLN A 164 6.69 10.78 1.12
C GLN A 164 6.40 9.34 0.71
N GLY A 165 5.51 8.67 1.46
CA GLY A 165 5.03 7.34 1.11
C GLY A 165 3.89 6.88 2.00
N TYR A 166 3.39 5.68 1.73
CA TYR A 166 2.42 5.02 2.59
C TYR A 166 3.06 4.63 3.92
N VAL A 167 2.44 5.03 5.03
CA VAL A 167 2.94 4.83 6.40
C VAL A 167 1.97 3.94 7.17
N PRO A 168 2.10 2.61 7.08
CA PRO A 168 1.39 1.69 7.97
C PRO A 168 1.97 1.77 9.40
N PRO A 169 1.25 1.26 10.43
CA PRO A 169 1.72 1.32 11.82
C PRO A 169 2.86 0.32 12.12
N PHE A 170 3.67 -0.01 11.14
CA PHE A 170 4.81 -0.94 11.25
C PHE A 170 5.86 -0.65 10.16
N ALA A 171 7.05 -1.21 10.35
CA ALA A 171 8.14 -1.14 9.38
C ALA A 171 7.79 -1.91 8.09
N ALA A 172 7.73 -1.23 6.93
CA ALA A 172 7.28 -1.81 5.67
C ALA A 172 8.10 -1.43 4.43
N SER A 173 9.12 -0.58 4.59
CA SER A 173 9.93 -0.11 3.46
C SER A 173 11.08 -1.09 3.10
N HIS A 174 11.80 -0.79 2.03
CA HIS A 174 13.07 -1.43 1.68
C HIS A 174 14.30 -0.68 2.25
N GLY A 175 14.14 -0.06 3.43
CA GLY A 175 15.20 0.63 4.14
C GLY A 175 15.03 2.15 4.24
N CYS A 176 14.31 2.79 3.33
CA CYS A 176 13.96 4.19 3.44
C CYS A 176 13.00 4.46 4.59
N ILE A 177 12.86 5.71 4.99
CA ILE A 177 11.94 6.18 6.01
C ILE A 177 10.79 6.88 5.30
N ARG A 178 9.61 6.27 5.30
CA ARG A 178 8.41 6.87 4.69
C ARG A 178 7.75 7.82 5.66
N LEU A 179 7.40 9.00 5.15
CA LEU A 179 6.71 10.08 5.86
C LEU A 179 5.32 10.30 5.27
N PRO A 180 4.32 10.68 6.08
CA PRO A 180 3.03 11.16 5.58
C PRO A 180 3.21 12.42 4.71
N GLY A 181 2.36 12.60 3.69
CA GLY A 181 2.55 13.62 2.65
C GLY A 181 2.84 15.03 3.17
N GLN A 182 2.00 15.57 4.07
CA GLN A 182 2.20 16.91 4.63
C GLN A 182 3.51 17.02 5.43
N MET A 183 3.85 15.98 6.20
CA MET A 183 5.06 15.98 7.01
C MET A 183 6.32 15.83 6.14
N ALA A 184 6.25 15.05 5.06
CA ALA A 184 7.34 14.95 4.10
C ALA A 184 7.69 16.32 3.50
N VAL A 185 6.69 17.12 3.12
CA VAL A 185 6.87 18.50 2.65
C VAL A 185 7.53 19.35 3.73
N ARG A 186 7.00 19.36 4.97
CA ARG A 186 7.53 20.15 6.09
C ARG A 186 8.99 19.79 6.40
N PHE A 187 9.31 18.51 6.49
CA PHE A 187 10.67 18.04 6.71
C PHE A 187 11.59 18.45 5.55
N PHE A 188 11.14 18.24 4.31
CA PHE A 188 11.91 18.59 3.13
C PHE A 188 12.21 20.11 3.06
N GLU A 189 11.24 20.97 3.26
CA GLU A 189 11.42 22.41 3.18
C GLU A 189 12.35 22.94 4.27
N ASN A 190 12.28 22.36 5.48
CA ASN A 190 13.00 22.87 6.67
C ASN A 190 14.34 22.16 6.94
N ALA A 191 14.67 21.08 6.25
CA ALA A 191 15.95 20.38 6.37
C ALA A 191 16.87 20.70 5.19
N PRO A 192 17.76 21.70 5.27
CA PRO A 192 18.78 21.91 4.25
C PRO A 192 19.77 20.73 4.19
N VAL A 193 20.51 20.63 3.08
CA VAL A 193 21.66 19.73 2.99
C VAL A 193 22.64 20.07 4.13
N GLY A 194 23.15 19.03 4.81
CA GLY A 194 23.94 19.17 6.03
C GLY A 194 23.13 19.01 7.32
N THR A 195 21.79 18.95 7.27
CA THR A 195 20.95 18.71 8.45
C THR A 195 21.31 17.37 9.12
N PRO A 196 21.68 17.36 10.41
CA PRO A 196 21.91 16.11 11.14
C PRO A 196 20.67 15.23 11.22
N VAL A 197 20.87 13.93 11.00
CA VAL A 197 19.86 12.86 11.09
C VAL A 197 20.37 11.79 12.03
N THR A 198 19.70 11.58 13.16
CA THR A 198 19.99 10.50 14.10
C THR A 198 18.90 9.43 13.97
N VAL A 199 19.32 8.21 13.73
CA VAL A 199 18.43 7.03 13.69
C VAL A 199 18.78 6.14 14.87
N THR A 200 17.81 5.84 15.73
CA THR A 200 17.96 4.96 16.90
C THR A 200 16.99 3.79 16.81
N GLU A 201 17.25 2.75 17.59
CA GLU A 201 16.35 1.60 17.73
C GLU A 201 14.99 2.01 18.32
#